data_d418499947ff3650763f4d7f49803025
#
_entry.id   d418499947ff3650763f4d7f49803025
#
_cell.length_a   1.000
_cell.length_b   1.000
_cell.length_c   1.000
_cell.angle_alpha   90.00
_cell.angle_beta   90.00
_cell.angle_gamma   90.00
#
_symmetry.space_group_name_H-M   'P 1'
#
loop_
_entity.id
_entity.type
_entity.pdbx_description
1 polymer ?
#
loop_
_entity_poly.entity_id
_entity_poly.type
_entity_poly.pdbx_seq_one_letter_code
_entity_poly.pdbx_strand_id
1 'polypeptide(L)'
;MSAETPSVNIGEAFSIFSEEPSWMKKSAIVGLCVLIPIAGPFQLLGYQHRCYDHAKAGNKGMPDASLGEDIGVGFFDWLKNIGNMFPMVIVIMTVFFGCSFGPALLAGGAQAASGSDEPNALVGIVALMGVVMGYGFLFVASLFVGIMAIDMNRRIYNGETFPLFSPGATIGAIKRSPGAFVMAWLGMMLAGLVGALGIILCYFGALITIPLSFAIRTKVLAQWDAVVQANMPAEVQY
;
A
#
# COMPACT_ATOMS: atom_id res chain seq x y z
N MET A 1 -23.28 12.58 26.86
CA MET A 1 -23.05 11.87 25.61
C MET A 1 -21.71 11.19 25.74
N SER A 2 -21.68 9.86 25.89
CA SER A 2 -20.43 9.11 25.86
C SER A 2 -19.88 9.22 24.45
N ALA A 3 -18.70 9.83 24.28
CA ALA A 3 -17.99 9.81 23.02
C ALA A 3 -17.74 8.33 22.66
N GLU A 4 -18.35 7.87 21.57
CA GLU A 4 -18.05 6.52 21.05
C GLU A 4 -16.56 6.44 20.77
N THR A 5 -15.92 5.41 21.30
CA THR A 5 -14.50 5.16 20.97
C THR A 5 -14.38 4.88 19.49
N PRO A 6 -13.52 5.61 18.75
CA PRO A 6 -13.38 5.40 17.32
C PRO A 6 -12.96 3.96 17.03
N SER A 7 -13.60 3.35 16.04
CA SER A 7 -13.36 1.98 15.61
C SER A 7 -13.30 1.91 14.08
N VAL A 8 -12.60 0.90 13.55
CA VAL A 8 -12.58 0.65 12.11
C VAL A 8 -13.80 -0.20 11.75
N ASN A 9 -14.69 0.36 10.94
CA ASN A 9 -15.91 -0.28 10.45
C ASN A 9 -15.84 -0.47 8.93
N ILE A 10 -15.60 -1.70 8.50
CA ILE A 10 -15.50 -2.04 7.08
C ILE A 10 -16.84 -1.79 6.37
N GLY A 11 -17.97 -2.13 6.99
CA GLY A 11 -19.30 -1.91 6.42
C GLY A 11 -19.55 -0.43 6.11
N GLU A 12 -19.14 0.46 6.99
CA GLU A 12 -19.21 1.91 6.79
C GLU A 12 -18.27 2.37 5.67
N ALA A 13 -17.08 1.78 5.50
CA ALA A 13 -16.19 2.10 4.40
C ALA A 13 -16.82 1.73 3.04
N PHE A 14 -17.60 0.66 2.98
CA PHE A 14 -18.33 0.23 1.79
C PHE A 14 -19.68 0.93 1.59
N SER A 15 -20.17 1.73 2.54
CA SER A 15 -21.42 2.49 2.39
C SER A 15 -21.36 3.57 1.29
N ILE A 16 -20.18 3.82 0.72
CA ILE A 16 -19.99 4.71 -0.45
C ILE A 16 -21.00 4.40 -1.56
N PHE A 17 -21.34 3.14 -1.79
CA PHE A 17 -22.31 2.73 -2.81
C PHE A 17 -23.74 3.28 -2.54
N SER A 18 -24.11 3.41 -1.27
CA SER A 18 -25.43 3.93 -0.86
C SER A 18 -25.42 5.41 -0.53
N GLU A 19 -24.28 5.93 -0.06
CA GLU A 19 -24.13 7.35 0.31
C GLU A 19 -23.92 8.27 -0.88
N GLU A 20 -23.36 7.76 -1.99
CA GLU A 20 -23.05 8.54 -3.18
C GLU A 20 -23.75 7.93 -4.40
N PRO A 21 -24.96 8.41 -4.75
CA PRO A 21 -25.69 7.88 -5.92
C PRO A 21 -24.93 8.06 -7.25
N SER A 22 -24.03 9.04 -7.30
CA SER A 22 -23.20 9.33 -8.47
C SER A 22 -21.81 8.68 -8.44
N TRP A 23 -21.56 7.74 -7.53
CA TRP A 23 -20.25 7.11 -7.36
C TRP A 23 -19.67 6.55 -8.67
N MET A 24 -20.51 5.94 -9.52
CA MET A 24 -20.08 5.39 -10.81
C MET A 24 -19.58 6.50 -11.75
N LYS A 25 -20.33 7.62 -11.84
CA LYS A 25 -19.94 8.77 -12.67
C LYS A 25 -18.63 9.39 -12.17
N LYS A 26 -18.51 9.63 -10.86
CA LYS A 26 -17.30 10.19 -10.25
C LYS A 26 -16.09 9.30 -10.48
N SER A 27 -16.24 7.99 -10.24
CA SER A 27 -15.18 7.00 -10.50
C SER A 27 -14.79 6.97 -11.97
N ALA A 28 -15.76 6.98 -12.90
CA ALA A 28 -15.48 6.95 -14.33
C ALA A 28 -14.71 8.20 -14.79
N ILE A 29 -15.05 9.39 -14.28
CA ILE A 29 -14.33 10.63 -14.59
C ILE A 29 -12.87 10.51 -14.17
N VAL A 30 -12.61 10.10 -12.93
CA VAL A 30 -11.23 9.90 -12.41
C VAL A 30 -10.51 8.83 -13.22
N GLY A 31 -11.18 7.70 -13.51
CA GLY A 31 -10.61 6.61 -14.29
C GLY A 31 -10.24 7.00 -15.71
N LEU A 32 -11.07 7.79 -16.39
CA LEU A 32 -10.75 8.32 -17.71
C LEU A 32 -9.50 9.22 -17.68
N CYS A 33 -9.33 10.00 -16.61
CA CYS A 33 -8.12 10.82 -16.46
C CYS A 33 -6.84 9.97 -16.34
N VAL A 34 -6.93 8.74 -15.84
CA VAL A 34 -5.80 7.80 -15.76
C VAL A 34 -5.24 7.44 -17.14
N LEU A 35 -6.05 7.54 -18.19
CA LEU A 35 -5.61 7.30 -19.57
C LEU A 35 -4.68 8.38 -20.11
N ILE A 36 -4.57 9.53 -19.44
CA ILE A 36 -3.64 10.59 -19.82
C ILE A 36 -2.22 10.16 -19.40
N PRO A 37 -1.30 9.92 -20.35
CA PRO A 37 0.07 9.51 -20.03
C PRO A 37 0.72 10.52 -19.06
N ILE A 38 1.50 10.01 -18.11
CA ILE A 38 2.21 10.79 -17.08
C ILE A 38 1.29 11.48 -16.07
N ALA A 39 0.32 12.28 -16.52
CA ALA A 39 -0.57 13.03 -15.63
C ALA A 39 -1.59 12.14 -14.90
N GLY A 40 -2.06 11.08 -15.55
CA GLY A 40 -3.08 10.19 -14.99
C GLY A 40 -2.70 9.51 -13.67
N PRO A 41 -1.52 8.91 -13.54
CA PRO A 41 -1.06 8.36 -12.26
C PRO A 41 -1.02 9.40 -11.13
N PHE A 42 -0.57 10.62 -11.41
CA PHE A 42 -0.56 11.70 -10.40
C PHE A 42 -1.96 12.14 -10.04
N GLN A 43 -2.85 12.29 -11.04
CA GLN A 43 -4.26 12.57 -10.81
C GLN A 43 -4.90 11.54 -9.86
N LEU A 44 -4.62 10.27 -10.07
CA LEU A 44 -5.17 9.19 -9.27
C LEU A 44 -4.67 9.23 -7.83
N LEU A 45 -3.38 9.50 -7.62
CA LEU A 45 -2.78 9.63 -6.28
C LEU A 45 -3.32 10.87 -5.55
N GLY A 46 -3.43 12.01 -6.23
CA GLY A 46 -4.00 13.21 -5.62
C GLY A 46 -5.48 13.06 -5.30
N TYR A 47 -6.23 12.39 -6.18
CA TYR A 47 -7.61 12.04 -5.88
C TYR A 47 -7.73 11.12 -4.65
N GLN A 48 -6.81 10.17 -4.50
CA GLN A 48 -6.75 9.31 -3.32
C GLN A 48 -6.50 10.13 -2.04
N HIS A 49 -5.59 11.11 -2.08
CA HIS A 49 -5.36 12.03 -0.96
C HIS A 49 -6.63 12.84 -0.64
N ARG A 50 -7.28 13.41 -1.64
CA ARG A 50 -8.55 14.14 -1.49
C ARG A 50 -9.65 13.26 -0.88
N CYS A 51 -9.76 12.00 -1.28
CA CYS A 51 -10.68 11.04 -0.66
C CYS A 51 -10.36 10.82 0.82
N TYR A 52 -9.08 10.79 1.18
CA TYR A 52 -8.64 10.67 2.57
C TYR A 52 -9.06 11.89 3.40
N ASP A 53 -8.78 13.10 2.92
CA ASP A 53 -9.15 14.35 3.60
C ASP A 53 -10.66 14.48 3.73
N HIS A 54 -11.40 14.12 2.68
CA HIS A 54 -12.86 14.11 2.67
C HIS A 54 -13.42 13.18 3.75
N ALA A 55 -12.89 11.97 3.84
CA ALA A 55 -13.29 10.99 4.85
C ALA A 55 -12.88 11.42 6.27
N LYS A 56 -11.67 11.98 6.42
CA LYS A 56 -11.17 12.49 7.70
C LYS A 56 -11.99 13.67 8.23
N ALA A 57 -12.52 14.50 7.34
CA ALA A 57 -13.45 15.57 7.69
C ALA A 57 -14.86 15.07 8.07
N GLY A 58 -15.11 13.76 8.05
CA GLY A 58 -16.41 13.17 8.35
C GLY A 58 -17.44 13.30 7.23
N ASN A 59 -17.02 13.70 6.04
CA ASN A 59 -17.90 13.81 4.89
C ASN A 59 -18.29 12.43 4.34
N LYS A 60 -19.53 12.31 3.87
CA LYS A 60 -20.06 11.08 3.28
C LYS A 60 -19.80 11.03 1.78
N GLY A 61 -19.76 9.81 1.25
CA GLY A 61 -19.62 9.58 -0.19
C GLY A 61 -18.22 9.80 -0.74
N MET A 62 -18.14 10.24 -1.99
CA MET A 62 -16.90 10.49 -2.74
C MET A 62 -16.79 11.98 -3.11
N PRO A 63 -15.61 12.60 -2.96
CA PRO A 63 -15.42 13.98 -3.42
C PRO A 63 -15.45 14.06 -4.96
N ASP A 64 -15.68 15.26 -5.48
CA ASP A 64 -15.54 15.53 -6.91
C ASP A 64 -14.05 15.61 -7.27
N ALA A 65 -13.70 15.16 -8.48
CA ALA A 65 -12.34 15.25 -8.99
C ALA A 65 -12.00 16.72 -9.31
N SER A 66 -10.78 17.13 -8.96
CA SER A 66 -10.21 18.43 -9.34
C SER A 66 -8.89 18.19 -10.08
N LEU A 67 -8.95 18.19 -11.41
CA LEU A 67 -7.82 17.79 -12.25
C LEU A 67 -6.51 18.52 -11.92
N GLY A 68 -6.55 19.84 -11.78
CA GLY A 68 -5.37 20.64 -11.55
C GLY A 68 -4.74 20.42 -10.17
N GLU A 69 -5.57 20.45 -9.13
CA GLU A 69 -5.11 20.28 -7.74
C GLU A 69 -4.66 18.84 -7.48
N ASP A 70 -5.44 17.86 -7.94
CA ASP A 70 -5.11 16.45 -7.71
C ASP A 70 -3.78 16.07 -8.37
N ILE A 71 -3.46 16.57 -9.59
CA ILE A 71 -2.16 16.32 -10.23
C ILE A 71 -1.01 16.88 -9.39
N GLY A 72 -1.16 18.10 -8.87
CA GLY A 72 -0.15 18.74 -8.02
C GLY A 72 0.10 17.96 -6.74
N VAL A 73 -0.96 17.68 -5.98
CA VAL A 73 -0.88 16.89 -4.74
C VAL A 73 -0.34 15.50 -5.00
N GLY A 74 -0.84 14.82 -6.04
CA GLY A 74 -0.43 13.47 -6.38
C GLY A 74 1.03 13.37 -6.83
N PHE A 75 1.58 14.40 -7.48
CA PHE A 75 3.00 14.46 -7.79
C PHE A 75 3.87 14.47 -6.52
N PHE A 76 3.52 15.31 -5.53
CA PHE A 76 4.25 15.35 -4.26
C PHE A 76 4.09 14.06 -3.47
N ASP A 77 2.90 13.46 -3.43
CA ASP A 77 2.67 12.18 -2.77
C ASP A 77 3.44 11.04 -3.45
N TRP A 78 3.51 11.04 -4.78
CA TRP A 78 4.34 10.11 -5.54
C TRP A 78 5.82 10.25 -5.17
N LEU A 79 6.32 11.50 -5.09
CA LEU A 79 7.71 11.76 -4.71
C LEU A 79 8.02 11.27 -3.29
N LYS A 80 7.12 11.54 -2.32
CA LYS A 80 7.23 11.01 -0.95
C LYS A 80 7.22 9.48 -0.93
N ASN A 81 6.30 8.86 -1.68
CA ASN A 81 6.22 7.41 -1.76
C ASN A 81 7.47 6.78 -2.36
N ILE A 82 8.01 7.33 -3.45
CA ILE A 82 9.30 6.86 -4.00
C ILE A 82 10.42 7.02 -2.98
N GLY A 83 10.53 8.18 -2.33
CA GLY A 83 11.55 8.43 -1.32
C GLY A 83 11.50 7.43 -0.16
N ASN A 84 10.30 6.99 0.23
CA ASN A 84 10.12 5.99 1.26
C ASN A 84 10.34 4.55 0.75
N MET A 85 9.85 4.23 -0.45
CA MET A 85 9.92 2.87 -1.00
C MET A 85 11.31 2.52 -1.54
N PHE A 86 12.04 3.48 -2.10
CA PHE A 86 13.29 3.24 -2.79
C PHE A 86 14.36 2.56 -1.91
N PRO A 87 14.67 3.04 -0.68
CA PRO A 87 15.62 2.36 0.20
C PRO A 87 15.18 0.94 0.53
N MET A 88 13.89 0.73 0.76
CA MET A 88 13.34 -0.58 1.10
C MET A 88 13.42 -1.55 -0.08
N VAL A 89 13.14 -1.10 -1.30
CA VAL A 89 13.30 -1.91 -2.52
C VAL A 89 14.75 -2.32 -2.72
N ILE A 90 15.71 -1.41 -2.50
CA ILE A 90 17.14 -1.73 -2.60
C ILE A 90 17.51 -2.84 -1.62
N VAL A 91 17.12 -2.73 -0.35
CA VAL A 91 17.41 -3.75 0.67
C VAL A 91 16.78 -5.09 0.30
N ILE A 92 15.49 -5.09 -0.06
CA ILE A 92 14.77 -6.32 -0.44
C ILE A 92 15.43 -6.98 -1.66
N MET A 93 15.76 -6.21 -2.68
CA MET A 93 16.42 -6.74 -3.89
C MET A 93 17.81 -7.27 -3.57
N THR A 94 18.61 -6.56 -2.79
CA THR A 94 19.95 -7.02 -2.39
C THR A 94 19.87 -8.36 -1.64
N VAL A 95 18.96 -8.48 -0.68
CA VAL A 95 18.78 -9.73 0.07
C VAL A 95 18.24 -10.83 -0.85
N PHE A 96 17.25 -10.54 -1.70
CA PHE A 96 16.72 -11.49 -2.66
C PHE A 96 17.80 -12.04 -3.59
N PHE A 97 18.58 -11.17 -4.22
CA PHE A 97 19.67 -11.60 -5.11
C PHE A 97 20.76 -12.35 -4.36
N GLY A 98 21.13 -11.89 -3.16
CA GLY A 98 22.08 -12.57 -2.30
C GLY A 98 21.63 -13.99 -1.93
N CYS A 99 20.39 -14.16 -1.52
CA CYS A 99 19.83 -15.47 -1.18
C CYS A 99 19.61 -16.37 -2.40
N SER A 100 19.17 -15.81 -3.54
CA SER A 100 18.85 -16.61 -4.73
C SER A 100 20.11 -17.05 -5.50
N PHE A 101 21.07 -16.17 -5.67
CA PHE A 101 22.24 -16.41 -6.52
C PHE A 101 23.52 -16.65 -5.74
N GLY A 102 23.63 -16.15 -4.49
CA GLY A 102 24.82 -16.32 -3.66
C GLY A 102 25.23 -17.77 -3.49
N PRO A 103 24.35 -18.69 -3.08
CA PRO A 103 24.66 -20.10 -2.95
C PRO A 103 25.14 -20.74 -4.26
N ALA A 104 24.51 -20.40 -5.38
CA ALA A 104 24.88 -20.93 -6.70
C ALA A 104 26.27 -20.44 -7.14
N LEU A 105 26.58 -19.17 -6.90
CA LEU A 105 27.88 -18.60 -7.19
C LEU A 105 28.99 -19.23 -6.34
N LEU A 106 28.73 -19.42 -5.05
CA LEU A 106 29.69 -20.08 -4.14
C LEU A 106 29.93 -21.53 -4.54
N ALA A 107 28.89 -22.31 -4.83
CA ALA A 107 29.00 -23.69 -5.23
C ALA A 107 29.66 -23.84 -6.60
N GLY A 108 29.32 -23.00 -7.57
CA GLY A 108 29.95 -22.98 -8.90
C GLY A 108 31.40 -22.56 -8.84
N GLY A 109 31.74 -21.57 -8.00
CA GLY A 109 33.13 -21.16 -7.77
C GLY A 109 33.98 -22.27 -7.13
N ALA A 110 33.44 -23.02 -6.16
CA ALA A 110 34.09 -24.16 -5.56
C ALA A 110 34.31 -25.29 -6.57
N GLN A 111 33.34 -25.55 -7.46
CA GLN A 111 33.49 -26.54 -8.53
C GLN A 111 34.59 -26.14 -9.53
N ALA A 112 34.60 -24.88 -9.97
CA ALA A 112 35.65 -24.39 -10.84
C ALA A 112 37.06 -24.49 -10.23
N ALA A 113 37.16 -24.20 -8.94
CA ALA A 113 38.43 -24.33 -8.21
C ALA A 113 38.91 -25.78 -8.07
N SER A 114 37.99 -26.75 -8.12
CA SER A 114 38.35 -28.20 -8.06
C SER A 114 38.80 -28.77 -9.41
N GLY A 115 38.74 -28.00 -10.52
CA GLY A 115 39.10 -28.43 -11.86
C GLY A 115 38.18 -29.51 -12.44
N SER A 116 36.99 -29.68 -11.91
CA SER A 116 35.98 -30.65 -12.36
C SER A 116 35.05 -30.03 -13.41
N ASP A 117 35.12 -30.53 -14.64
CA ASP A 117 34.23 -30.12 -15.73
C ASP A 117 32.88 -30.86 -15.73
N GLU A 118 32.69 -31.85 -14.85
CA GLU A 118 31.45 -32.59 -14.77
C GLU A 118 30.36 -31.81 -14.03
N PRO A 119 29.13 -31.78 -14.59
CA PRO A 119 28.01 -31.12 -13.91
C PRO A 119 27.71 -31.78 -12.57
N ASN A 120 27.94 -31.06 -11.48
CA ASN A 120 27.72 -31.55 -10.15
C ASN A 120 26.24 -31.34 -9.72
N ALA A 121 25.53 -32.46 -9.53
CA ALA A 121 24.17 -32.45 -9.05
C ALA A 121 23.98 -31.63 -7.75
N LEU A 122 24.97 -31.60 -6.89
CA LEU A 122 24.97 -30.82 -5.64
C LEU A 122 24.88 -29.33 -5.93
N VAL A 123 25.61 -28.81 -6.95
CA VAL A 123 25.54 -27.41 -7.36
C VAL A 123 24.11 -27.04 -7.83
N GLY A 124 23.48 -27.93 -8.60
CA GLY A 124 22.08 -27.75 -9.03
C GLY A 124 21.10 -27.72 -7.86
N ILE A 125 21.25 -28.60 -6.90
CA ILE A 125 20.40 -28.64 -5.69
C ILE A 125 20.60 -27.36 -4.86
N VAL A 126 21.82 -26.92 -4.64
CA VAL A 126 22.13 -25.69 -3.88
C VAL A 126 21.56 -24.46 -4.58
N ALA A 127 21.66 -24.39 -5.91
CA ALA A 127 21.07 -23.32 -6.70
C ALA A 127 19.53 -23.30 -6.56
N LEU A 128 18.88 -24.47 -6.67
CA LEU A 128 17.43 -24.59 -6.50
C LEU A 128 16.99 -24.16 -5.09
N MET A 129 17.70 -24.59 -4.05
CA MET A 129 17.43 -24.17 -2.68
C MET A 129 17.58 -22.65 -2.51
N GLY A 130 18.59 -22.03 -3.11
CA GLY A 130 18.77 -20.58 -3.12
C GLY A 130 17.59 -19.85 -3.72
N VAL A 131 17.09 -20.33 -4.86
CA VAL A 131 15.89 -19.76 -5.53
C VAL A 131 14.66 -19.89 -4.63
N VAL A 132 14.39 -21.06 -4.06
CA VAL A 132 13.25 -21.26 -3.14
C VAL A 132 13.35 -20.34 -1.91
N MET A 133 14.54 -20.22 -1.32
CA MET A 133 14.76 -19.29 -0.19
C MET A 133 14.55 -17.83 -0.59
N GLY A 134 15.03 -17.42 -1.77
CA GLY A 134 14.84 -16.07 -2.29
C GLY A 134 13.36 -15.71 -2.48
N TYR A 135 12.58 -16.59 -3.10
CA TYR A 135 11.15 -16.39 -3.24
C TYR A 135 10.39 -16.43 -1.91
N GLY A 136 10.78 -17.31 -0.99
CA GLY A 136 10.26 -17.35 0.38
C GLY A 136 10.50 -16.01 1.11
N PHE A 137 11.71 -15.47 0.99
CA PHE A 137 12.05 -14.15 1.52
C PHE A 137 11.20 -13.04 0.88
N LEU A 138 11.07 -13.02 -0.46
CA LEU A 138 10.22 -12.02 -1.14
C LEU A 138 8.77 -12.08 -0.66
N PHE A 139 8.23 -13.26 -0.47
CA PHE A 139 6.87 -13.42 0.03
C PHE A 139 6.72 -12.81 1.44
N VAL A 140 7.61 -13.14 2.37
CA VAL A 140 7.59 -12.58 3.72
C VAL A 140 7.82 -11.06 3.70
N ALA A 141 8.77 -10.59 2.89
CA ALA A 141 9.04 -9.16 2.74
C ALA A 141 7.83 -8.41 2.19
N SER A 142 7.13 -8.97 1.19
CA SER A 142 5.93 -8.34 0.62
C SER A 142 4.79 -8.21 1.63
N LEU A 143 4.59 -9.21 2.48
CA LEU A 143 3.62 -9.12 3.59
C LEU A 143 4.01 -8.02 4.58
N PHE A 144 5.27 -7.95 4.97
CA PHE A 144 5.77 -6.93 5.88
C PHE A 144 5.61 -5.52 5.31
N VAL A 145 5.98 -5.34 4.03
CA VAL A 145 5.79 -4.08 3.30
C VAL A 145 4.31 -3.69 3.25
N GLY A 146 3.43 -4.63 2.94
CA GLY A 146 1.99 -4.41 2.89
C GLY A 146 1.42 -3.94 4.24
N ILE A 147 1.89 -4.53 5.34
CA ILE A 147 1.51 -4.14 6.70
C ILE A 147 2.01 -2.71 7.01
N MET A 148 3.28 -2.44 6.72
CA MET A 148 3.88 -1.13 6.97
C MET A 148 3.27 -0.03 6.11
N ALA A 149 2.92 -0.33 4.86
CA ALA A 149 2.37 0.63 3.90
C ALA A 149 1.05 1.27 4.37
N ILE A 150 0.24 0.55 5.16
CA ILE A 150 -1.03 1.08 5.67
C ILE A 150 -0.78 2.31 6.55
N ASP A 151 0.05 2.17 7.57
CA ASP A 151 0.33 3.28 8.48
C ASP A 151 1.24 4.33 7.82
N MET A 152 2.14 3.92 6.95
CA MET A 152 2.99 4.83 6.19
C MET A 152 2.15 5.77 5.31
N ASN A 153 1.17 5.25 4.57
CA ASN A 153 0.25 6.08 3.77
C ASN A 153 -0.54 7.05 4.64
N ARG A 154 -1.07 6.60 5.80
CA ARG A 154 -1.73 7.45 6.77
C ARG A 154 -0.84 8.64 7.19
N ARG A 155 0.43 8.38 7.50
CA ARG A 155 1.40 9.38 7.93
C ARG A 155 1.79 10.34 6.80
N ILE A 156 1.92 9.83 5.56
CA ILE A 156 2.17 10.66 4.38
C ILE A 156 1.01 11.63 4.14
N TYR A 157 -0.24 11.15 4.24
CA TYR A 157 -1.42 12.01 4.09
C TYR A 157 -1.59 13.00 5.24
N ASN A 158 -1.06 12.70 6.42
CA ASN A 158 -0.96 13.65 7.54
C ASN A 158 0.26 14.59 7.44
N GLY A 159 0.93 14.64 6.29
CA GLY A 159 1.99 15.60 5.99
C GLY A 159 3.40 15.11 6.31
N GLU A 160 3.59 13.90 6.85
CA GLU A 160 4.93 13.39 7.11
C GLU A 160 5.63 13.01 5.80
N THR A 161 6.90 13.43 5.67
CA THR A 161 7.62 13.22 4.41
C THR A 161 8.27 11.85 4.34
N PHE A 162 8.88 11.37 5.43
CA PHE A 162 9.65 10.14 5.46
C PHE A 162 9.30 9.22 6.63
N PRO A 163 8.06 8.68 6.69
CA PRO A 163 7.62 7.79 7.76
C PRO A 163 8.44 6.49 7.87
N LEU A 164 9.10 6.05 6.80
CA LEU A 164 9.94 4.85 6.81
C LEU A 164 11.09 4.94 7.82
N PHE A 165 11.65 6.14 8.03
CA PHE A 165 12.78 6.34 8.95
C PHE A 165 12.38 6.32 10.43
N SER A 166 11.09 6.25 10.73
CA SER A 166 10.56 6.09 12.08
C SER A 166 9.62 4.87 12.21
N PRO A 167 10.09 3.64 11.94
CA PRO A 167 9.24 2.44 11.97
C PRO A 167 8.70 2.16 13.38
N GLY A 168 9.37 2.64 14.41
CA GLY A 168 8.91 2.53 15.80
C GLY A 168 7.55 3.18 16.03
N ALA A 169 7.25 4.29 15.35
CA ALA A 169 5.96 4.96 15.45
C ALA A 169 4.83 4.10 14.85
N THR A 170 5.06 3.51 13.69
CA THR A 170 4.13 2.56 13.05
C THR A 170 3.90 1.32 13.92
N ILE A 171 4.98 0.71 14.42
CA ILE A 171 4.89 -0.46 15.31
C ILE A 171 4.16 -0.07 16.62
N GLY A 172 4.43 1.12 17.15
CA GLY A 172 3.76 1.65 18.32
C GLY A 172 2.26 1.83 18.13
N ALA A 173 1.83 2.37 16.98
CA ALA A 173 0.42 2.53 16.62
C ALA A 173 -0.29 1.17 16.52
N ILE A 174 0.32 0.19 15.84
CA ILE A 174 -0.21 -1.18 15.71
C ILE A 174 -0.35 -1.85 17.08
N LYS A 175 0.67 -1.75 17.93
CA LYS A 175 0.65 -2.38 19.27
C LYS A 175 -0.42 -1.81 20.20
N ARG A 176 -0.76 -0.52 20.08
CA ARG A 176 -1.80 0.11 20.90
C ARG A 176 -3.21 -0.32 20.51
N SER A 177 -3.44 -0.65 19.25
CA SER A 177 -4.77 -1.00 18.73
C SER A 177 -4.70 -2.14 17.71
N PRO A 178 -4.22 -3.34 18.11
CA PRO A 178 -3.97 -4.42 17.16
C PRO A 178 -5.25 -4.90 16.46
N GLY A 179 -6.38 -4.95 17.17
CA GLY A 179 -7.67 -5.35 16.59
C GLY A 179 -8.15 -4.38 15.51
N ALA A 180 -8.06 -3.07 15.77
CA ALA A 180 -8.43 -2.05 14.80
C ALA A 180 -7.50 -2.08 13.58
N PHE A 181 -6.22 -2.36 13.79
CA PHE A 181 -5.26 -2.52 12.69
C PHE A 181 -5.60 -3.71 11.80
N VAL A 182 -5.94 -4.88 12.40
CA VAL A 182 -6.38 -6.06 11.63
C VAL A 182 -7.63 -5.74 10.81
N MET A 183 -8.60 -5.02 11.38
CA MET A 183 -9.79 -4.59 10.64
C MET A 183 -9.45 -3.62 9.50
N ALA A 184 -8.53 -2.68 9.72
CA ALA A 184 -8.05 -1.80 8.67
C ALA A 184 -7.36 -2.58 7.55
N TRP A 185 -6.49 -3.53 7.88
CA TRP A 185 -5.81 -4.39 6.93
C TRP A 185 -6.79 -5.22 6.09
N LEU A 186 -7.79 -5.85 6.73
CA LEU A 186 -8.85 -6.58 6.04
C LEU A 186 -9.67 -5.66 5.13
N GLY A 187 -10.04 -4.47 5.59
CA GLY A 187 -10.74 -3.47 4.78
C GLY A 187 -9.95 -3.06 3.55
N MET A 188 -8.63 -2.86 3.71
CA MET A 188 -7.72 -2.57 2.59
C MET A 188 -7.63 -3.71 1.58
N MET A 189 -7.59 -4.97 2.05
CA MET A 189 -7.61 -6.15 1.18
C MET A 189 -8.92 -6.25 0.41
N LEU A 190 -10.06 -6.08 1.06
CA LEU A 190 -11.38 -6.12 0.43
C LEU A 190 -11.53 -5.01 -0.62
N ALA A 191 -11.08 -3.79 -0.29
CA ALA A 191 -11.04 -2.70 -1.26
C ALA A 191 -10.15 -3.03 -2.47
N GLY A 192 -9.01 -3.71 -2.22
CA GLY A 192 -8.13 -4.22 -3.29
C GLY A 192 -8.83 -5.20 -4.21
N LEU A 193 -9.66 -6.10 -3.68
CA LEU A 193 -10.46 -7.03 -4.47
C LEU A 193 -11.46 -6.30 -5.37
N VAL A 194 -12.09 -5.22 -4.89
CA VAL A 194 -12.95 -4.36 -5.71
C VAL A 194 -12.19 -3.81 -6.92
N GLY A 195 -10.97 -3.31 -6.71
CA GLY A 195 -10.12 -2.83 -7.81
C GLY A 195 -9.76 -3.94 -8.80
N ALA A 196 -9.42 -5.13 -8.29
CA ALA A 196 -9.05 -6.29 -9.10
C ALA A 196 -10.22 -6.84 -9.94
N LEU A 197 -11.45 -6.82 -9.41
CA LEU A 197 -12.64 -7.26 -10.15
C LEU A 197 -12.83 -6.50 -11.46
N GLY A 198 -12.50 -5.21 -11.48
CA GLY A 198 -12.60 -4.42 -12.70
C GLY A 198 -11.62 -4.85 -13.80
N ILE A 199 -10.46 -5.36 -13.42
CA ILE A 199 -9.48 -5.90 -14.38
C ILE A 199 -10.02 -7.21 -14.99
N ILE A 200 -10.67 -8.06 -14.18
CA ILE A 200 -11.25 -9.33 -14.61
C ILE A 200 -12.45 -9.11 -15.56
N LEU A 201 -13.28 -8.09 -15.27
CA LEU A 201 -14.52 -7.80 -16.00
C LEU A 201 -14.33 -7.03 -17.30
N CYS A 202 -13.12 -6.76 -17.74
CA CYS A 202 -12.65 -5.98 -18.88
C CYS A 202 -11.88 -4.73 -18.45
N TYR A 203 -10.94 -4.30 -19.25
CA TYR A 203 -10.13 -3.09 -18.98
C TYR A 203 -10.98 -1.84 -18.66
N PHE A 204 -12.18 -1.73 -19.25
CA PHE A 204 -13.11 -0.64 -18.95
C PHE A 204 -13.66 -0.69 -17.52
N GLY A 205 -13.83 -1.86 -16.95
CA GLY A 205 -14.22 -2.01 -15.55
C GLY A 205 -13.18 -1.44 -14.59
N ALA A 206 -11.89 -1.58 -14.92
CA ALA A 206 -10.80 -1.06 -14.11
C ALA A 206 -10.83 0.47 -13.97
N LEU A 207 -11.28 1.19 -15.01
CA LEU A 207 -11.43 2.65 -14.96
C LEU A 207 -12.44 3.12 -13.89
N ILE A 208 -13.39 2.28 -13.53
CA ILE A 208 -14.38 2.58 -12.50
C ILE A 208 -13.95 2.01 -11.16
N THR A 209 -13.48 0.76 -11.13
CA THR A 209 -13.25 0.04 -9.89
C THR A 209 -11.93 0.44 -9.20
N ILE A 210 -10.92 0.92 -9.93
CA ILE A 210 -9.67 1.39 -9.31
C ILE A 210 -9.91 2.68 -8.50
N PRO A 211 -10.50 3.76 -9.04
CA PRO A 211 -10.80 4.95 -8.23
C PRO A 211 -11.75 4.67 -7.07
N LEU A 212 -12.74 3.80 -7.28
CA LEU A 212 -13.64 3.36 -6.22
C LEU A 212 -12.90 2.60 -5.11
N SER A 213 -12.03 1.69 -5.48
CA SER A 213 -11.17 0.96 -4.53
C SER A 213 -10.33 1.92 -3.69
N PHE A 214 -9.83 3.00 -4.28
CA PHE A 214 -9.07 4.02 -3.56
C PHE A 214 -9.94 4.81 -2.59
N ALA A 215 -11.16 5.17 -2.99
CA ALA A 215 -12.11 5.84 -2.10
C ALA A 215 -12.46 4.97 -0.88
N ILE A 216 -12.67 3.66 -1.07
CA ILE A 216 -12.91 2.72 0.04
C ILE A 216 -11.67 2.62 0.94
N ARG A 217 -10.48 2.45 0.35
CA ARG A 217 -9.21 2.35 1.09
C ARG A 217 -8.97 3.57 1.96
N THR A 218 -9.18 4.76 1.42
CA THR A 218 -8.95 6.01 2.15
C THR A 218 -9.96 6.24 3.27
N LYS A 219 -11.20 5.76 3.11
CA LYS A 219 -12.19 5.78 4.19
C LYS A 219 -11.78 4.84 5.34
N VAL A 220 -11.30 3.64 5.03
CA VAL A 220 -10.71 2.72 6.03
C VAL A 220 -9.49 3.36 6.71
N LEU A 221 -8.64 4.03 5.93
CA LEU A 221 -7.43 4.67 6.44
C LEU A 221 -7.74 5.85 7.37
N ALA A 222 -8.77 6.65 7.05
CA ALA A 222 -9.23 7.75 7.89
C ALA A 222 -9.81 7.23 9.22
N GLN A 223 -10.55 6.12 9.21
CA GLN A 223 -11.02 5.46 10.43
C GLN A 223 -9.86 4.94 11.27
N TRP A 224 -8.84 4.33 10.64
CA TRP A 224 -7.61 3.92 11.32
C TRP A 224 -6.89 5.11 11.94
N ASP A 225 -6.77 6.23 11.21
CA ASP A 225 -6.17 7.46 11.74
C ASP A 225 -6.90 7.97 13.00
N ALA A 226 -8.23 7.99 13.00
CA ALA A 226 -9.02 8.37 14.15
C ALA A 226 -8.75 7.47 15.38
N VAL A 227 -8.63 6.15 15.17
CA VAL A 227 -8.26 5.20 16.24
C VAL A 227 -6.86 5.47 16.77
N VAL A 228 -5.89 5.72 15.88
CA VAL A 228 -4.51 6.00 16.29
C VAL A 228 -4.44 7.29 17.09
N GLN A 229 -5.11 8.35 16.63
CA GLN A 229 -5.14 9.64 17.33
C GLN A 229 -5.79 9.53 18.72
N ALA A 230 -6.90 8.80 18.84
CA ALA A 230 -7.57 8.59 20.12
C ALA A 230 -6.71 7.81 21.14
N ASN A 231 -5.79 6.98 20.66
CA ASN A 231 -4.91 6.16 21.50
C ASN A 231 -3.47 6.73 21.61
N MET A 232 -3.23 7.95 21.09
CA MET A 232 -1.95 8.62 21.30
C MET A 232 -1.87 9.20 22.73
N PRO A 233 -0.70 9.13 23.38
CA PRO A 233 -0.47 9.88 24.62
C PRO A 233 -0.70 11.37 24.40
N ALA A 234 -1.27 12.06 25.41
CA ALA A 234 -1.58 13.49 25.32
C ALA A 234 -0.34 14.38 25.02
N GLU A 235 0.85 13.89 25.34
CA GLU A 235 2.13 14.58 25.09
C GLU A 235 2.56 14.59 23.60
N VAL A 236 1.89 13.81 22.74
CA VAL A 236 2.26 13.63 21.31
C VAL A 236 1.15 14.12 20.38
N GLN A 237 0.05 14.63 20.91
CA GLN A 237 -1.04 15.19 20.10
C GLN A 237 -0.61 16.57 19.59
N TYR A 238 -0.30 16.66 18.29
CA TYR A 238 -0.01 17.91 17.56
C TYR A 238 -1.29 18.58 17.05
#